data_e91c659eeaf5ac27a5d31ebee9e5b200
#
_entry.id   e91c659eeaf5ac27a5d31ebee9e5b200
#
_cell.length_a   1.000
_cell.length_b   1.000
_cell.length_c   1.000
_cell.angle_alpha   90.00
_cell.angle_beta   90.00
_cell.angle_gamma   90.00
#
_symmetry.space_group_name_H-M   'P 1'
#
loop_
_entity.id
_entity.type
_entity.pdbx_description
1 polymer ?
#
loop_
_entity_poly.entity_id
_entity_poly.type
_entity_poly.pdbx_seq_one_letter_code
_entity_poly.pdbx_strand_id
1 'polypeptide(L)'
;MLLFADGSLRLKRRLLPLALCAVLLSAAAGAEDACRQRGDLDSLFCDENGDLLADTPRDPARQKDPDPLFFTNSPLDDPAVFKELMRPFVEHLAKCSARRIRFYDVYSSAAAIEAMRSGRMHIGTMSSGDTAFAVNVAGAIPFGIRGDATGPQGYQLWMIVKKNSPYQKLSDLKGKRVAHTSPSSNSGNLAPRTLFPSEGLTPDKDYKVMFSGKHENSVAGVASGDFDAAPIAHDILVRMAERGLVKMDDFRIIWKSRNFPPGGLSMAHDLAPALQKKIRECTYAFRYPPEMVKGFQGADRWLPIDYKQDWELIRHVAQDSGQAFTRVAFEREKARAEAAAKK
;
A
#
# COMPACT_ATOMS: atom_id res chain seq x y z
N MET A 1 -41.23 -1.28 89.80
CA MET A 1 -41.86 -2.34 90.55
C MET A 1 -41.95 -3.55 89.61
N LEU A 2 -41.10 -4.53 89.88
CA LEU A 2 -41.32 -5.97 89.76
C LEU A 2 -41.83 -6.51 88.41
N LEU A 3 -41.40 -7.61 87.84
CA LEU A 3 -40.61 -8.79 88.25
C LEU A 3 -40.22 -9.59 87.02
N PHE A 4 -39.12 -10.28 87.11
CA PHE A 4 -38.58 -11.35 86.36
C PHE A 4 -39.55 -12.39 85.75
N ALA A 5 -39.26 -12.96 84.54
CA ALA A 5 -39.33 -14.38 84.31
C ALA A 5 -38.44 -14.83 83.17
N ASP A 6 -37.56 -15.70 83.57
CA ASP A 6 -36.61 -16.48 82.79
C ASP A 6 -37.30 -17.54 81.95
N GLY A 7 -36.82 -17.78 80.76
CA GLY A 7 -37.36 -18.78 79.82
C GLY A 7 -36.35 -19.23 78.82
N SER A 8 -35.39 -20.08 79.23
CA SER A 8 -34.40 -20.72 78.43
C SER A 8 -35.03 -21.69 77.41
N LEU A 9 -35.06 -21.40 76.13
CA LEU A 9 -35.40 -22.36 75.08
C LEU A 9 -34.11 -22.82 74.37
N ARG A 10 -33.74 -24.03 74.61
CA ARG A 10 -32.68 -24.77 73.88
C ARG A 10 -33.07 -24.97 72.41
N LEU A 11 -32.44 -24.26 71.49
CA LEU A 11 -32.60 -24.50 70.03
C LEU A 11 -31.59 -25.53 69.58
N LYS A 12 -32.11 -26.71 69.21
CA LYS A 12 -31.35 -27.80 68.61
C LYS A 12 -30.77 -27.35 67.26
N ARG A 13 -29.45 -27.20 67.21
CA ARG A 13 -28.72 -27.03 65.96
C ARG A 13 -28.89 -28.26 65.06
N ARG A 14 -29.74 -28.21 64.02
CA ARG A 14 -29.70 -29.11 62.88
C ARG A 14 -28.64 -28.65 61.93
N LEU A 15 -27.55 -29.38 61.81
CA LEU A 15 -26.54 -29.23 60.78
C LEU A 15 -27.16 -29.67 59.45
N LEU A 16 -27.43 -28.71 58.57
CA LEU A 16 -27.68 -28.97 57.15
C LEU A 16 -26.32 -29.08 56.45
N PRO A 17 -26.04 -30.11 55.63
CA PRO A 17 -24.87 -30.15 54.81
C PRO A 17 -25.02 -29.14 53.70
N LEU A 18 -24.13 -28.12 53.64
CA LEU A 18 -23.94 -27.26 52.47
C LEU A 18 -23.41 -28.17 51.33
N ALA A 19 -24.29 -28.54 50.44
CA ALA A 19 -23.88 -29.07 49.12
C ALA A 19 -23.20 -27.90 48.34
N LEU A 20 -21.88 -27.91 48.31
CA LEU A 20 -21.07 -27.04 47.49
C LEU A 20 -21.27 -27.39 46.00
N CYS A 21 -22.27 -26.81 45.35
CA CYS A 21 -22.38 -26.82 43.89
C CYS A 21 -21.22 -25.97 43.34
N ALA A 22 -20.09 -26.63 43.06
CA ALA A 22 -19.06 -26.07 42.24
C ALA A 22 -19.60 -25.95 40.81
N VAL A 23 -20.17 -24.79 40.49
CA VAL A 23 -20.43 -24.39 39.11
C VAL A 23 -19.07 -24.18 38.49
N LEU A 24 -18.58 -25.21 37.79
CA LEU A 24 -17.52 -25.07 36.80
C LEU A 24 -18.04 -24.16 35.71
N LEU A 25 -17.90 -22.84 35.87
CA LEU A 25 -17.88 -21.94 34.71
C LEU A 25 -16.67 -22.34 33.89
N SER A 26 -16.90 -23.19 32.91
CA SER A 26 -15.99 -23.34 31.79
C SER A 26 -15.96 -21.99 31.08
N ALA A 27 -15.06 -21.13 31.51
CA ALA A 27 -14.60 -20.03 30.67
C ALA A 27 -13.95 -20.68 29.44
N ALA A 28 -14.75 -20.93 28.41
CA ALA A 28 -14.26 -20.99 27.07
C ALA A 28 -13.81 -19.56 26.75
N ALA A 29 -12.69 -19.13 27.35
CA ALA A 29 -11.90 -18.08 26.79
C ALA A 29 -11.56 -18.57 25.39
N GLY A 30 -12.21 -17.99 24.37
CA GLY A 30 -11.74 -18.13 23.02
C GLY A 30 -10.24 -17.83 23.07
N ALA A 31 -9.42 -18.82 22.77
CA ALA A 31 -8.01 -18.58 22.57
C ALA A 31 -7.97 -17.58 21.42
N GLU A 32 -7.75 -16.30 21.74
CA GLU A 32 -7.24 -15.36 20.76
C GLU A 32 -6.09 -16.09 20.11
N ASP A 33 -6.14 -16.31 18.81
CA ASP A 33 -5.09 -16.97 18.06
C ASP A 33 -3.81 -16.19 18.34
N ALA A 34 -3.01 -16.67 19.28
CA ALA A 34 -1.80 -15.98 19.68
C ALA A 34 -0.89 -16.00 18.47
N CYS A 35 -0.70 -14.83 17.85
CA CYS A 35 0.18 -14.65 16.73
C CYS A 35 1.59 -15.04 17.13
N ARG A 36 2.12 -16.13 16.57
CA ARG A 36 3.45 -16.65 16.88
C ARG A 36 4.54 -15.95 16.08
N GLN A 37 4.20 -15.53 14.87
CA GLN A 37 5.10 -14.85 13.96
C GLN A 37 4.37 -13.71 13.26
N ARG A 38 5.03 -12.55 13.18
CA ARG A 38 4.44 -11.34 12.58
C ARG A 38 5.39 -10.64 11.60
N GLY A 39 6.71 -10.78 11.78
CA GLY A 39 7.70 -10.01 11.05
C GLY A 39 7.46 -8.50 11.21
N ASP A 40 7.45 -7.77 10.10
CA ASP A 40 7.24 -6.32 10.05
C ASP A 40 5.77 -5.88 9.98
N LEU A 41 4.81 -6.82 10.07
CA LEU A 41 3.39 -6.50 10.03
C LEU A 41 2.95 -5.75 11.29
N ASP A 42 1.95 -4.87 11.13
CA ASP A 42 1.26 -4.21 12.25
C ASP A 42 0.69 -5.23 13.25
N SER A 43 0.54 -4.82 14.50
CA SER A 43 0.05 -5.67 15.59
C SER A 43 -1.32 -6.33 15.34
N LEU A 44 -2.08 -5.84 14.38
CA LEU A 44 -3.37 -6.40 13.98
C LEU A 44 -3.26 -7.66 13.13
N PHE A 45 -2.09 -7.96 12.57
CA PHE A 45 -1.89 -9.01 11.59
C PHE A 45 -0.93 -10.08 12.09
N CYS A 46 -1.03 -11.26 11.51
CA CYS A 46 -0.16 -12.38 11.73
C CYS A 46 0.35 -12.93 10.39
N ASP A 47 1.56 -13.46 10.39
CA ASP A 47 2.22 -14.12 9.25
C ASP A 47 2.81 -15.44 9.76
N GLU A 48 1.97 -16.46 9.95
CA GLU A 48 2.41 -17.73 10.52
C GLU A 48 3.16 -18.60 9.52
N ASN A 49 2.92 -18.39 8.23
CA ASN A 49 3.55 -19.14 7.15
C ASN A 49 4.89 -18.52 6.67
N GLY A 50 5.22 -17.31 7.10
CA GLY A 50 6.48 -16.63 6.79
C GLY A 50 6.58 -16.12 5.35
N ASP A 51 5.44 -15.82 4.71
CA ASP A 51 5.40 -15.27 3.35
C ASP A 51 5.42 -13.73 3.32
N LEU A 52 5.51 -13.08 4.49
CA LEU A 52 5.50 -11.64 4.73
C LEU A 52 4.16 -10.97 4.46
N LEU A 53 3.08 -11.74 4.40
CA LEU A 53 1.72 -11.25 4.19
C LEU A 53 0.85 -11.53 5.41
N ALA A 54 -0.19 -10.73 5.59
CA ALA A 54 -1.17 -10.98 6.63
C ALA A 54 -1.98 -12.25 6.31
N ASP A 55 -2.01 -13.18 7.26
CA ASP A 55 -2.85 -14.38 7.16
C ASP A 55 -4.33 -14.01 7.06
N THR A 56 -5.08 -14.76 6.27
CA THR A 56 -6.54 -14.68 6.29
C THR A 56 -7.05 -15.17 7.66
N PRO A 57 -7.96 -14.42 8.32
CA PRO A 57 -8.50 -14.84 9.60
C PRO A 57 -9.04 -16.28 9.56
N ARG A 58 -8.64 -17.11 10.53
CA ARG A 58 -9.13 -18.49 10.64
C ARG A 58 -10.60 -18.56 11.05
N ASP A 59 -11.03 -17.62 11.90
CA ASP A 59 -12.42 -17.49 12.32
C ASP A 59 -13.28 -16.98 11.14
N PRO A 60 -14.26 -17.78 10.66
CA PRO A 60 -15.17 -17.37 9.58
C PRO A 60 -15.96 -16.10 9.90
N ALA A 61 -16.23 -15.78 11.17
CA ALA A 61 -16.94 -14.57 11.57
C ALA A 61 -16.11 -13.29 11.32
N ARG A 62 -14.80 -13.43 11.18
CA ARG A 62 -13.87 -12.34 10.84
C ARG A 62 -13.59 -12.24 9.33
N GLN A 63 -14.05 -13.19 8.54
CA GLN A 63 -13.92 -13.19 7.09
C GLN A 63 -15.03 -12.38 6.45
N LYS A 64 -14.69 -11.53 5.50
CA LYS A 64 -15.63 -10.63 4.81
C LYS A 64 -16.02 -11.16 3.44
N ASP A 65 -17.30 -11.08 3.12
CA ASP A 65 -17.84 -11.40 1.80
C ASP A 65 -18.73 -10.24 1.28
N PRO A 66 -18.14 -9.04 1.05
CA PRO A 66 -18.89 -7.84 0.76
C PRO A 66 -19.49 -7.81 -0.65
N ASP A 67 -20.69 -7.24 -0.75
CA ASP A 67 -21.30 -6.81 -2.00
C ASP A 67 -22.00 -5.45 -1.76
N PRO A 68 -21.49 -4.33 -2.31
CA PRO A 68 -20.44 -4.23 -3.32
C PRO A 68 -19.01 -4.39 -2.79
N LEU A 69 -18.10 -4.82 -3.68
CA LEU A 69 -16.67 -4.62 -3.51
C LEU A 69 -16.32 -3.17 -3.82
N PHE A 70 -15.37 -2.60 -3.06
CA PHE A 70 -14.82 -1.27 -3.35
C PHE A 70 -13.43 -1.40 -3.96
N PHE A 71 -13.24 -0.76 -5.10
CA PHE A 71 -11.99 -0.74 -5.87
C PHE A 71 -11.38 0.66 -5.83
N THR A 72 -10.09 0.76 -5.64
CA THR A 72 -9.35 2.04 -5.61
C THR A 72 -8.07 1.95 -6.42
N ASN A 73 -7.67 3.07 -7.00
CA ASN A 73 -6.30 3.27 -7.49
C ASN A 73 -5.62 4.30 -6.59
N SER A 74 -4.41 3.98 -6.14
CA SER A 74 -3.53 5.02 -5.59
C SER A 74 -3.32 6.11 -6.64
N PRO A 75 -3.36 7.39 -6.26
CA PRO A 75 -3.27 8.51 -7.20
C PRO A 75 -1.83 8.68 -7.72
N LEU A 76 -1.39 7.77 -8.58
CA LEU A 76 -0.09 7.82 -9.27
C LEU A 76 -0.10 8.79 -10.45
N ASP A 77 -1.23 8.82 -11.15
CA ASP A 77 -1.55 9.66 -12.30
C ASP A 77 -2.79 10.51 -11.99
N ASP A 78 -3.32 11.18 -13.02
CA ASP A 78 -4.65 11.80 -12.95
C ASP A 78 -5.70 10.72 -12.61
N PRO A 79 -6.43 10.84 -11.47
CA PRO A 79 -7.36 9.79 -11.04
C PRO A 79 -8.47 9.49 -12.05
N ALA A 80 -8.95 10.51 -12.78
CA ALA A 80 -10.00 10.33 -13.77
C ALA A 80 -9.51 9.52 -14.97
N VAL A 81 -8.32 9.83 -15.46
CA VAL A 81 -7.69 9.11 -16.59
C VAL A 81 -7.41 7.65 -16.21
N PHE A 82 -6.87 7.43 -15.02
CA PHE A 82 -6.55 6.07 -14.58
C PHE A 82 -7.82 5.24 -14.30
N LYS A 83 -8.88 5.86 -13.79
CA LYS A 83 -10.20 5.24 -13.61
C LYS A 83 -10.79 4.76 -14.94
N GLU A 84 -10.73 5.59 -15.97
CA GLU A 84 -11.19 5.20 -17.32
C GLU A 84 -10.32 4.07 -17.91
N LEU A 85 -9.01 4.14 -17.73
CA LEU A 85 -8.10 3.11 -18.19
C LEU A 85 -8.38 1.75 -17.50
N MET A 86 -8.73 1.75 -16.22
CA MET A 86 -9.02 0.55 -15.44
C MET A 86 -10.46 0.06 -15.58
N ARG A 87 -11.36 0.84 -16.17
CA ARG A 87 -12.79 0.50 -16.30
C ARG A 87 -13.05 -0.87 -16.93
N PRO A 88 -12.41 -1.25 -18.06
CA PRO A 88 -12.63 -2.57 -18.66
C PRO A 88 -12.27 -3.73 -17.71
N PHE A 89 -11.22 -3.59 -16.93
CA PHE A 89 -10.83 -4.58 -15.92
C PHE A 89 -11.85 -4.68 -14.80
N VAL A 90 -12.30 -3.55 -14.27
CA VAL A 90 -13.28 -3.50 -13.17
C VAL A 90 -14.63 -4.08 -13.60
N GLU A 91 -15.09 -3.80 -14.83
CA GLU A 91 -16.30 -4.37 -15.41
C GLU A 91 -16.15 -5.90 -15.61
N HIS A 92 -15.00 -6.37 -16.13
CA HIS A 92 -14.70 -7.79 -16.22
C HIS A 92 -14.73 -8.48 -14.86
N LEU A 93 -14.05 -7.88 -13.88
CA LEU A 93 -13.96 -8.43 -12.52
C LEU A 93 -15.35 -8.51 -11.88
N ALA A 94 -16.19 -7.49 -12.06
CA ALA A 94 -17.57 -7.49 -11.56
C ALA A 94 -18.40 -8.63 -12.17
N LYS A 95 -18.35 -8.77 -13.50
CA LYS A 95 -19.06 -9.83 -14.22
C LYS A 95 -18.55 -11.23 -13.83
N CYS A 96 -17.25 -11.41 -13.81
CA CYS A 96 -16.61 -12.70 -13.55
C CYS A 96 -16.81 -13.15 -12.09
N SER A 97 -16.71 -12.24 -11.11
CA SER A 97 -16.87 -12.54 -9.69
C SER A 97 -18.33 -12.59 -9.24
N ALA A 98 -19.28 -12.19 -10.09
CA ALA A 98 -20.68 -12.00 -9.75
C ALA A 98 -20.88 -11.06 -8.54
N ARG A 99 -20.07 -9.98 -8.45
CA ARG A 99 -20.12 -8.95 -7.42
C ARG A 99 -20.27 -7.58 -8.06
N ARG A 100 -21.04 -6.70 -7.43
CA ARG A 100 -21.02 -5.28 -7.78
C ARG A 100 -19.67 -4.70 -7.37
N ILE A 101 -19.04 -3.91 -8.23
CA ILE A 101 -17.81 -3.20 -7.89
C ILE A 101 -18.04 -1.71 -8.02
N ARG A 102 -17.65 -0.95 -7.01
CA ARG A 102 -17.73 0.52 -6.97
C ARG A 102 -16.33 1.10 -6.80
N PHE A 103 -16.05 2.14 -7.56
CA PHE A 103 -14.84 2.93 -7.31
C PHE A 103 -14.99 3.71 -6.00
N TYR A 104 -13.92 3.69 -5.21
CA TYR A 104 -13.76 4.50 -4.03
C TYR A 104 -12.63 5.49 -4.29
N ASP A 105 -12.99 6.77 -4.44
CA ASP A 105 -12.03 7.81 -4.80
C ASP A 105 -11.19 8.20 -3.58
N VAL A 106 -9.88 8.30 -3.78
CA VAL A 106 -8.90 8.72 -2.77
C VAL A 106 -8.00 9.81 -3.35
N TYR A 107 -7.52 10.70 -2.51
CA TYR A 107 -6.70 11.84 -2.93
C TYR A 107 -5.22 11.69 -2.58
N SER A 108 -4.84 10.63 -1.87
CA SER A 108 -3.44 10.33 -1.54
C SER A 108 -3.23 8.83 -1.36
N SER A 109 -1.97 8.39 -1.51
CA SER A 109 -1.55 7.02 -1.22
C SER A 109 -1.86 6.62 0.23
N ALA A 110 -1.62 7.52 1.18
CA ALA A 110 -1.94 7.27 2.59
C ALA A 110 -3.44 7.04 2.81
N ALA A 111 -4.32 7.80 2.10
CA ALA A 111 -5.76 7.61 2.17
C ALA A 111 -6.20 6.25 1.57
N ALA A 112 -5.53 5.77 0.51
CA ALA A 112 -5.79 4.45 -0.07
C ALA A 112 -5.43 3.33 0.93
N ILE A 113 -4.26 3.41 1.55
CA ILE A 113 -3.79 2.45 2.55
C ILE A 113 -4.72 2.43 3.76
N GLU A 114 -5.12 3.60 4.27
CA GLU A 114 -6.05 3.71 5.39
C GLU A 114 -7.46 3.21 5.04
N ALA A 115 -7.91 3.41 3.80
CA ALA A 115 -9.19 2.89 3.31
C ALA A 115 -9.19 1.35 3.31
N MET A 116 -8.09 0.70 2.91
CA MET A 116 -7.95 -0.75 2.97
C MET A 116 -7.89 -1.24 4.43
N ARG A 117 -7.07 -0.61 5.27
CA ARG A 117 -6.94 -0.94 6.69
C ARG A 117 -8.28 -0.87 7.43
N SER A 118 -9.10 0.14 7.14
CA SER A 118 -10.41 0.35 7.76
C SER A 118 -11.55 -0.45 7.10
N GLY A 119 -11.25 -1.29 6.08
CA GLY A 119 -12.23 -2.09 5.37
C GLY A 119 -13.17 -1.31 4.44
N ARG A 120 -12.83 -0.06 4.09
CA ARG A 120 -13.57 0.76 3.11
C ARG A 120 -13.13 0.49 1.67
N MET A 121 -12.01 -0.15 1.47
CA MET A 121 -11.47 -0.59 0.20
C MET A 121 -11.13 -2.07 0.28
N HIS A 122 -11.48 -2.83 -0.74
CA HIS A 122 -11.28 -4.28 -0.76
C HIS A 122 -10.25 -4.73 -1.79
N ILE A 123 -10.14 -4.02 -2.91
CA ILE A 123 -9.21 -4.31 -4.01
C ILE A 123 -8.65 -2.98 -4.52
N GLY A 124 -7.40 -2.95 -4.94
CA GLY A 124 -6.86 -1.75 -5.58
C GLY A 124 -5.44 -1.90 -6.07
N THR A 125 -5.05 -0.96 -6.93
CA THR A 125 -3.68 -0.82 -7.40
C THR A 125 -2.93 0.21 -6.55
N MET A 126 -1.68 -0.07 -6.26
CA MET A 126 -0.81 0.78 -5.46
C MET A 126 0.58 0.86 -6.10
N SER A 127 1.32 1.93 -5.85
CA SER A 127 2.73 2.00 -6.24
C SER A 127 3.55 0.92 -5.53
N SER A 128 4.78 0.69 -5.96
CA SER A 128 5.65 -0.34 -5.36
C SER A 128 5.88 -0.09 -3.86
N GLY A 129 6.15 1.17 -3.47
CA GLY A 129 6.35 1.54 -2.07
C GLY A 129 5.03 1.51 -1.27
N ASP A 130 3.94 2.03 -1.85
CA ASP A 130 2.61 1.99 -1.21
C ASP A 130 2.12 0.56 -1.00
N THR A 131 2.43 -0.37 -1.93
CA THR A 131 2.13 -1.79 -1.79
C THR A 131 2.80 -2.36 -0.53
N ALA A 132 4.09 -2.07 -0.31
CA ALA A 132 4.80 -2.56 0.86
C ALA A 132 4.27 -1.95 2.18
N PHE A 133 3.93 -0.66 2.19
CA PHE A 133 3.21 -0.06 3.33
C PHE A 133 1.85 -0.71 3.56
N ALA A 134 1.06 -0.92 2.51
CA ALA A 134 -0.26 -1.53 2.63
C ALA A 134 -0.18 -2.97 3.16
N VAL A 135 0.82 -3.75 2.75
CA VAL A 135 1.09 -5.07 3.32
C VAL A 135 1.28 -4.97 4.81
N ASN A 136 2.24 -4.15 5.27
CA ASN A 136 2.61 -4.12 6.68
C ASN A 136 1.55 -3.46 7.57
N VAL A 137 0.89 -2.38 7.13
CA VAL A 137 0.00 -1.59 8.02
C VAL A 137 -1.49 -1.76 7.73
N ALA A 138 -1.86 -2.34 6.60
CA ALA A 138 -3.27 -2.53 6.20
C ALA A 138 -3.64 -3.99 5.91
N GLY A 139 -2.71 -4.93 6.02
CA GLY A 139 -2.96 -6.34 5.71
C GLY A 139 -3.31 -6.57 4.23
N ALA A 140 -2.73 -5.77 3.33
CA ALA A 140 -2.92 -5.98 1.90
C ALA A 140 -2.23 -7.28 1.44
N ILE A 141 -2.89 -8.02 0.58
CA ILE A 141 -2.32 -9.17 -0.13
C ILE A 141 -2.10 -8.75 -1.58
N PRO A 142 -0.88 -8.37 -1.98
CA PRO A 142 -0.56 -8.17 -3.39
C PRO A 142 -0.64 -9.52 -4.11
N PHE A 143 -1.36 -9.55 -5.23
CA PHE A 143 -1.58 -10.80 -5.96
C PHE A 143 -1.44 -10.65 -7.47
N GLY A 144 -1.37 -9.43 -7.99
CA GLY A 144 -1.27 -9.18 -9.41
C GLY A 144 -0.25 -8.11 -9.76
N ILE A 145 0.52 -8.33 -10.81
CA ILE A 145 1.45 -7.39 -11.39
C ILE A 145 1.19 -7.29 -12.89
N ARG A 146 1.37 -6.10 -13.46
CA ARG A 146 1.23 -5.92 -14.91
C ARG A 146 2.39 -6.56 -15.65
N GLY A 147 2.09 -7.18 -16.78
CA GLY A 147 3.10 -7.80 -17.62
C GLY A 147 2.52 -8.28 -18.95
N ASP A 148 3.31 -9.04 -19.67
CA ASP A 148 2.96 -9.68 -20.93
C ASP A 148 3.41 -11.15 -20.97
N ALA A 149 3.46 -11.76 -22.13
CA ALA A 149 3.90 -13.15 -22.28
C ALA A 149 5.39 -13.37 -21.94
N THR A 150 6.20 -12.32 -21.88
CA THR A 150 7.63 -12.39 -21.56
C THR A 150 7.92 -12.26 -20.07
N GLY A 151 6.95 -11.75 -19.30
CA GLY A 151 7.07 -11.62 -17.85
C GLY A 151 6.54 -10.29 -17.31
N PRO A 152 6.83 -10.01 -16.01
CA PRO A 152 6.44 -8.78 -15.36
C PRO A 152 7.08 -7.55 -16.01
N GLN A 153 6.28 -6.49 -16.17
CA GLN A 153 6.78 -5.20 -16.62
C GLN A 153 7.54 -4.52 -15.48
N GLY A 154 8.75 -4.04 -15.75
CA GLY A 154 9.53 -3.25 -14.82
C GLY A 154 9.44 -1.75 -15.12
N TYR A 155 9.86 -0.93 -14.16
CA TYR A 155 10.05 0.50 -14.37
C TYR A 155 11.37 0.99 -13.78
N GLN A 156 11.85 2.15 -14.23
CA GLN A 156 13.08 2.77 -13.75
C GLN A 156 12.79 4.10 -13.06
N LEU A 157 13.60 4.42 -12.09
CA LEU A 157 13.77 5.80 -11.65
C LEU A 157 14.65 6.52 -12.67
N TRP A 158 14.14 7.62 -13.21
CA TRP A 158 14.93 8.58 -13.97
C TRP A 158 15.08 9.88 -13.19
N MET A 159 16.31 10.40 -13.08
CA MET A 159 16.53 11.77 -12.65
C MET A 159 16.47 12.66 -13.88
N ILE A 160 15.44 13.51 -13.94
CA ILE A 160 15.22 14.44 -15.05
C ILE A 160 15.59 15.86 -14.67
N VAL A 161 16.08 16.58 -15.66
CA VAL A 161 16.35 18.02 -15.63
C VAL A 161 15.85 18.65 -16.92
N LYS A 162 15.68 19.97 -16.95
CA LYS A 162 15.36 20.68 -18.20
C LYS A 162 16.47 20.49 -19.23
N LYS A 163 16.13 20.27 -20.50
CA LYS A 163 17.08 19.97 -21.59
C LYS A 163 18.25 20.96 -21.64
N ASN A 164 17.93 22.25 -21.50
CA ASN A 164 18.89 23.34 -21.62
C ASN A 164 19.55 23.74 -20.28
N SER A 165 19.32 22.98 -19.21
CA SER A 165 19.99 23.22 -17.94
C SER A 165 21.49 22.85 -18.00
N PRO A 166 22.35 23.42 -17.16
CA PRO A 166 23.76 23.05 -17.12
C PRO A 166 24.04 21.68 -16.48
N TYR A 167 23.02 21.05 -15.88
CA TYR A 167 23.18 19.82 -15.10
C TYR A 167 23.37 18.59 -15.98
N GLN A 168 24.45 17.80 -15.73
CA GLN A 168 24.81 16.61 -16.53
C GLN A 168 24.82 15.33 -15.68
N LYS A 169 25.00 15.43 -14.37
CA LYS A 169 25.12 14.33 -13.41
C LYS A 169 24.51 14.70 -12.07
N LEU A 170 24.29 13.70 -11.20
CA LEU A 170 23.64 13.92 -9.89
C LEU A 170 24.37 14.95 -9.03
N SER A 171 25.70 14.91 -8.98
CA SER A 171 26.50 15.84 -8.15
C SER A 171 26.34 17.32 -8.54
N ASP A 172 25.87 17.64 -9.74
CA ASP A 172 25.59 19.02 -10.19
C ASP A 172 24.35 19.62 -9.51
N LEU A 173 23.56 18.77 -8.84
CA LEU A 173 22.32 19.16 -8.19
C LEU A 173 22.50 19.62 -6.73
N LYS A 174 23.74 19.73 -6.23
CA LYS A 174 24.00 20.26 -4.88
C LYS A 174 23.49 21.69 -4.73
N GLY A 175 22.71 21.93 -3.68
CA GLY A 175 22.05 23.22 -3.42
C GLY A 175 20.88 23.55 -4.34
N LYS A 176 20.42 22.62 -5.20
CA LYS A 176 19.34 22.85 -6.16
C LYS A 176 17.97 22.45 -5.60
N ARG A 177 16.92 22.90 -6.28
CA ARG A 177 15.52 22.57 -5.95
C ARG A 177 15.15 21.25 -6.61
N VAL A 178 15.13 20.17 -5.85
CA VAL A 178 14.80 18.83 -6.35
C VAL A 178 13.43 18.42 -5.83
N ALA A 179 12.50 18.15 -6.74
CA ALA A 179 11.15 17.72 -6.41
C ALA A 179 11.10 16.21 -6.24
N HIS A 180 10.96 15.75 -5.01
CA HIS A 180 10.49 14.39 -4.73
C HIS A 180 8.97 14.34 -4.90
N THR A 181 8.38 13.12 -5.10
CA THR A 181 6.93 12.99 -5.33
C THR A 181 6.15 12.95 -4.01
N SER A 182 6.11 11.80 -3.41
CA SER A 182 5.52 11.57 -2.09
C SER A 182 6.47 10.75 -1.24
N PRO A 183 6.33 10.83 0.07
CA PRO A 183 7.24 10.13 0.99
C PRO A 183 7.32 8.61 0.79
N SER A 184 6.21 7.95 0.48
CA SER A 184 6.14 6.50 0.21
C SER A 184 6.52 6.10 -1.21
N SER A 185 6.69 7.05 -2.13
CA SER A 185 7.05 6.76 -3.51
C SER A 185 8.42 6.11 -3.61
N ASN A 186 8.50 4.92 -4.20
CA ASN A 186 9.78 4.25 -4.40
C ASN A 186 10.72 5.10 -5.28
N SER A 187 10.39 5.33 -6.55
CA SER A 187 11.26 6.10 -7.47
C SER A 187 11.31 7.59 -7.17
N GLY A 188 10.26 8.14 -6.58
CA GLY A 188 10.18 9.58 -6.28
C GLY A 188 10.77 9.99 -4.94
N ASN A 189 11.10 9.06 -4.03
CA ASN A 189 11.65 9.39 -2.73
C ASN A 189 12.56 8.32 -2.12
N LEU A 190 12.11 7.06 -1.97
CA LEU A 190 12.86 6.04 -1.22
C LEU A 190 14.15 5.64 -1.94
N ALA A 191 14.05 5.27 -3.22
CA ALA A 191 15.21 4.89 -4.02
C ALA A 191 16.23 6.04 -4.18
N PRO A 192 15.86 7.32 -4.39
CA PRO A 192 16.79 8.43 -4.30
C PRO A 192 17.57 8.49 -2.98
N ARG A 193 16.92 8.23 -1.84
CA ARG A 193 17.58 8.25 -0.52
C ARG A 193 18.60 7.15 -0.34
N THR A 194 18.38 6.00 -0.97
CA THR A 194 19.27 4.84 -0.91
C THR A 194 20.37 4.90 -1.96
N LEU A 195 20.03 5.27 -3.19
CA LEU A 195 20.93 5.11 -4.34
C LEU A 195 21.81 6.35 -4.61
N PHE A 196 21.31 7.56 -4.37
CA PHE A 196 22.06 8.79 -4.69
C PHE A 196 23.26 9.07 -3.80
N PRO A 197 23.31 8.68 -2.49
CA PRO A 197 24.51 8.88 -1.68
C PRO A 197 25.76 8.26 -2.27
N SER A 198 25.70 7.07 -2.86
CA SER A 198 26.81 6.42 -3.53
C SER A 198 27.27 7.16 -4.80
N GLU A 199 26.41 7.99 -5.36
CA GLU A 199 26.66 8.84 -6.53
C GLU A 199 27.08 10.29 -6.14
N GLY A 200 27.32 10.52 -4.85
CA GLY A 200 27.79 11.81 -4.33
C GLY A 200 26.72 12.88 -4.14
N LEU A 201 25.41 12.49 -4.06
CA LEU A 201 24.29 13.39 -3.84
C LEU A 201 23.35 12.84 -2.76
N THR A 202 23.39 13.39 -1.56
CA THR A 202 22.58 12.94 -0.42
C THR A 202 21.35 13.82 -0.22
N PRO A 203 20.12 13.29 -0.32
CA PRO A 203 18.88 14.03 -0.01
C PRO A 203 18.89 14.64 1.40
N ASP A 204 18.30 15.81 1.56
CA ASP A 204 18.23 16.63 2.78
C ASP A 204 19.60 17.14 3.32
N LYS A 205 20.72 16.64 2.79
CA LYS A 205 22.07 17.12 3.10
C LYS A 205 22.63 18.01 1.98
N ASP A 206 22.66 17.47 0.77
CA ASP A 206 23.23 18.17 -0.39
C ASP A 206 22.18 19.01 -1.13
N TYR A 207 20.91 18.70 -1.00
CA TYR A 207 19.78 19.51 -1.49
C TYR A 207 18.55 19.35 -0.59
N LYS A 208 17.67 20.35 -0.61
CA LYS A 208 16.41 20.29 0.15
C LYS A 208 15.37 19.46 -0.62
N VAL A 209 14.86 18.39 -0.01
CA VAL A 209 13.74 17.61 -0.55
C VAL A 209 12.46 18.44 -0.50
N MET A 210 11.80 18.58 -1.65
CA MET A 210 10.51 19.24 -1.80
C MET A 210 9.50 18.23 -2.35
N PHE A 211 8.36 18.06 -1.69
CA PHE A 211 7.36 17.11 -2.16
C PHE A 211 6.36 17.76 -3.10
N SER A 212 6.26 17.27 -4.33
CA SER A 212 5.31 17.72 -5.36
C SER A 212 3.95 17.04 -5.29
N GLY A 213 3.84 15.98 -4.47
CA GLY A 213 2.64 15.15 -4.30
C GLY A 213 2.56 13.98 -5.28
N LYS A 214 2.87 14.16 -6.55
CA LYS A 214 2.83 13.13 -7.59
C LYS A 214 3.84 13.36 -8.72
N HIS A 215 4.16 12.32 -9.46
CA HIS A 215 5.16 12.38 -10.55
C HIS A 215 4.81 13.40 -11.63
N GLU A 216 3.55 13.51 -12.03
CA GLU A 216 3.11 14.49 -13.04
C GLU A 216 3.44 15.93 -12.60
N ASN A 217 3.21 16.27 -11.32
CA ASN A 217 3.57 17.58 -10.77
C ASN A 217 5.09 17.80 -10.78
N SER A 218 5.89 16.77 -10.47
CA SER A 218 7.34 16.85 -10.54
C SER A 218 7.82 17.14 -11.96
N VAL A 219 7.28 16.42 -12.95
CA VAL A 219 7.60 16.60 -14.38
C VAL A 219 7.20 18.01 -14.83
N ALA A 220 5.97 18.45 -14.55
CA ALA A 220 5.48 19.78 -14.91
C ALA A 220 6.33 20.89 -14.28
N GLY A 221 6.72 20.74 -13.00
CA GLY A 221 7.55 21.70 -12.29
C GLY A 221 9.00 21.77 -12.82
N VAL A 222 9.56 20.68 -13.35
CA VAL A 222 10.84 20.74 -14.08
C VAL A 222 10.65 21.42 -15.42
N ALA A 223 9.57 21.15 -16.15
CA ALA A 223 9.29 21.80 -17.43
C ALA A 223 9.09 23.31 -17.29
N SER A 224 8.36 23.77 -16.27
CA SER A 224 8.16 25.20 -15.98
C SER A 224 9.43 25.89 -15.42
N GLY A 225 10.30 25.14 -14.74
CA GLY A 225 11.48 25.66 -14.04
C GLY A 225 11.23 25.98 -12.56
N ASP A 226 10.11 25.54 -11.99
CA ASP A 226 9.84 25.63 -10.55
C ASP A 226 10.80 24.73 -9.76
N PHE A 227 11.21 23.61 -10.39
CA PHE A 227 12.23 22.70 -9.88
C PHE A 227 13.39 22.56 -10.86
N ASP A 228 14.59 22.42 -10.33
CA ASP A 228 15.80 22.23 -11.13
C ASP A 228 15.93 20.78 -11.63
N ALA A 229 15.43 19.81 -10.85
CA ALA A 229 15.44 18.40 -11.15
C ALA A 229 14.32 17.64 -10.42
N ALA A 230 14.02 16.42 -10.89
CA ALA A 230 13.11 15.51 -10.21
C ALA A 230 13.46 14.05 -10.45
N PRO A 231 13.52 13.18 -9.42
CA PRO A 231 13.47 11.74 -9.56
C PRO A 231 12.04 11.30 -9.84
N ILE A 232 11.83 10.62 -10.95
CA ILE A 232 10.50 10.19 -11.40
C ILE A 232 10.47 8.72 -11.80
N ALA A 233 9.27 8.13 -11.85
CA ALA A 233 9.03 6.89 -12.56
C ALA A 233 9.02 7.18 -14.07
N HIS A 234 9.86 6.50 -14.84
CA HIS A 234 10.05 6.78 -16.26
C HIS A 234 8.76 6.62 -17.07
N ASP A 235 7.97 5.61 -16.75
CA ASP A 235 6.70 5.30 -17.40
C ASP A 235 5.67 6.44 -17.30
N ILE A 236 5.72 7.23 -16.21
CA ILE A 236 4.88 8.42 -16.06
C ILE A 236 5.26 9.50 -17.09
N LEU A 237 6.57 9.79 -17.23
CA LEU A 237 7.03 10.76 -18.22
C LEU A 237 6.65 10.34 -19.63
N VAL A 238 6.82 9.05 -19.96
CA VAL A 238 6.45 8.51 -21.28
C VAL A 238 4.96 8.70 -21.54
N ARG A 239 4.08 8.32 -20.58
CA ARG A 239 2.62 8.52 -20.72
C ARG A 239 2.23 10.00 -20.83
N MET A 240 2.89 10.89 -20.11
CA MET A 240 2.64 12.33 -20.24
C MET A 240 3.00 12.83 -21.65
N ALA A 241 4.10 12.36 -22.21
CA ALA A 241 4.53 12.70 -23.57
C ALA A 241 3.57 12.14 -24.65
N GLU A 242 3.13 10.88 -24.50
CA GLU A 242 2.14 10.25 -25.38
C GLU A 242 0.79 10.98 -25.35
N ARG A 243 0.42 11.55 -24.22
CA ARG A 243 -0.78 12.39 -24.05
C ARG A 243 -0.59 13.84 -24.54
N GLY A 244 0.60 14.20 -24.98
CA GLY A 244 0.92 15.55 -25.45
C GLY A 244 1.00 16.61 -24.35
N LEU A 245 1.09 16.20 -23.08
CA LEU A 245 1.20 17.12 -21.93
C LEU A 245 2.61 17.73 -21.81
N VAL A 246 3.63 17.03 -22.27
CA VAL A 246 5.03 17.45 -22.34
C VAL A 246 5.68 16.85 -23.58
N LYS A 247 6.88 17.35 -23.93
CA LYS A 247 7.72 16.73 -24.97
C LYS A 247 8.91 16.05 -24.32
N MET A 248 9.24 14.82 -24.74
CA MET A 248 10.43 14.10 -24.23
C MET A 248 11.70 14.93 -24.42
N ASP A 249 11.81 15.67 -25.53
CA ASP A 249 12.96 16.50 -25.86
C ASP A 249 13.12 17.74 -24.96
N ASP A 250 12.13 18.09 -24.14
CA ASP A 250 12.24 19.17 -23.16
C ASP A 250 13.11 18.77 -21.97
N PHE A 251 13.40 17.47 -21.82
CA PHE A 251 14.13 16.93 -20.69
C PHE A 251 15.45 16.28 -21.09
N ARG A 252 16.38 16.31 -20.16
CA ARG A 252 17.57 15.47 -20.13
C ARG A 252 17.47 14.50 -18.95
N ILE A 253 17.77 13.22 -19.20
CA ILE A 253 17.87 12.21 -18.17
C ILE A 253 19.35 12.14 -17.79
N ILE A 254 19.68 12.54 -16.57
CA ILE A 254 21.07 12.59 -16.08
C ILE A 254 21.46 11.36 -15.25
N TRP A 255 20.48 10.51 -14.88
CA TRP A 255 20.72 9.26 -14.16
C TRP A 255 19.52 8.30 -14.30
N LYS A 256 19.79 6.98 -14.26
CA LYS A 256 18.77 5.90 -14.35
C LYS A 256 19.09 4.80 -13.35
N SER A 257 18.08 4.25 -12.70
CA SER A 257 18.21 3.05 -11.86
C SER A 257 18.18 1.76 -12.69
N ARG A 258 18.43 0.63 -12.00
CA ARG A 258 17.94 -0.69 -12.46
C ARG A 258 16.39 -0.69 -12.47
N ASN A 259 15.82 -1.74 -13.10
CA ASN A 259 14.36 -1.93 -13.06
C ASN A 259 13.88 -2.27 -11.65
N PHE A 260 12.76 -1.65 -11.28
CA PHE A 260 11.95 -1.98 -10.12
C PHE A 260 10.70 -2.73 -10.58
N PRO A 261 10.07 -3.56 -9.71
CA PRO A 261 8.74 -4.09 -9.97
C PRO A 261 7.74 -2.92 -10.08
N PRO A 262 6.76 -2.98 -10.99
CA PRO A 262 5.69 -2.00 -11.02
C PRO A 262 4.81 -2.13 -9.78
N GLY A 263 3.86 -1.21 -9.60
CA GLY A 263 2.91 -1.29 -8.50
C GLY A 263 2.05 -2.55 -8.55
N GLY A 264 1.62 -3.03 -7.39
CA GLY A 264 0.83 -4.24 -7.24
C GLY A 264 -0.67 -4.01 -7.26
N LEU A 265 -1.42 -4.99 -7.81
CA LEU A 265 -2.85 -5.15 -7.54
C LEU A 265 -2.98 -5.97 -6.26
N SER A 266 -3.65 -5.39 -5.27
CA SER A 266 -3.76 -5.94 -3.93
C SER A 266 -5.22 -6.11 -3.52
N MET A 267 -5.49 -7.04 -2.62
CA MET A 267 -6.78 -7.20 -1.95
C MET A 267 -6.61 -7.26 -0.43
N ALA A 268 -7.67 -7.02 0.32
CA ALA A 268 -7.67 -7.12 1.76
C ALA A 268 -7.54 -8.60 2.21
N HIS A 269 -6.70 -8.85 3.24
CA HIS A 269 -6.43 -10.21 3.77
C HIS A 269 -7.66 -10.90 4.35
N ASP A 270 -8.60 -10.11 4.85
CA ASP A 270 -9.78 -10.59 5.58
C ASP A 270 -10.99 -10.90 4.67
N LEU A 271 -10.82 -10.87 3.35
CA LEU A 271 -11.83 -11.38 2.43
C LEU A 271 -11.94 -12.91 2.57
N ALA A 272 -13.17 -13.42 2.46
CA ALA A 272 -13.42 -14.87 2.51
C ALA A 272 -12.56 -15.61 1.47
N PRO A 273 -11.95 -16.77 1.81
CA PRO A 273 -11.03 -17.48 0.92
C PRO A 273 -11.61 -17.80 -0.46
N ALA A 274 -12.91 -18.17 -0.51
CA ALA A 274 -13.60 -18.42 -1.78
C ALA A 274 -13.65 -17.16 -2.66
N LEU A 275 -13.89 -15.98 -2.05
CA LEU A 275 -13.91 -14.71 -2.77
C LEU A 275 -12.50 -14.32 -3.23
N GLN A 276 -11.48 -14.46 -2.39
CA GLN A 276 -10.08 -14.21 -2.76
C GLN A 276 -9.66 -15.07 -3.96
N LYS A 277 -9.98 -16.37 -3.92
CA LYS A 277 -9.73 -17.31 -5.03
C LYS A 277 -10.42 -16.83 -6.31
N LYS A 278 -11.70 -16.47 -6.22
CA LYS A 278 -12.48 -16.00 -7.37
C LYS A 278 -11.92 -14.71 -7.97
N ILE A 279 -11.52 -13.75 -7.14
CA ILE A 279 -10.87 -12.50 -7.59
C ILE A 279 -9.58 -12.80 -8.35
N ARG A 280 -8.71 -13.70 -7.84
CA ARG A 280 -7.47 -14.11 -8.53
C ARG A 280 -7.76 -14.76 -9.88
N GLU A 281 -8.68 -15.72 -9.93
CA GLU A 281 -9.08 -16.42 -11.17
C GLU A 281 -9.58 -15.43 -12.22
N CYS A 282 -10.47 -14.51 -11.84
CA CYS A 282 -11.01 -13.48 -12.73
C CYS A 282 -9.91 -12.53 -13.21
N THR A 283 -9.00 -12.15 -12.34
CA THR A 283 -7.90 -11.25 -12.68
C THR A 283 -6.95 -11.87 -13.71
N TYR A 284 -6.54 -13.11 -13.50
CA TYR A 284 -5.58 -13.77 -14.42
C TYR A 284 -6.20 -14.20 -15.75
N ALA A 285 -7.52 -14.38 -15.79
CA ALA A 285 -8.25 -14.64 -17.01
C ALA A 285 -8.42 -13.39 -17.91
N PHE A 286 -8.29 -12.18 -17.34
CA PHE A 286 -8.49 -10.94 -18.05
C PHE A 286 -7.34 -10.65 -19.02
N ARG A 287 -7.69 -10.26 -20.25
CA ARG A 287 -6.75 -9.74 -21.25
C ARG A 287 -7.07 -8.28 -21.50
N TYR A 288 -6.05 -7.46 -21.55
CA TYR A 288 -6.22 -6.03 -21.70
C TYR A 288 -6.71 -5.70 -23.11
N PRO A 289 -7.75 -4.88 -23.26
CA PRO A 289 -8.11 -4.34 -24.54
C PRO A 289 -7.04 -3.37 -25.05
N PRO A 290 -7.01 -3.05 -26.35
CA PRO A 290 -5.93 -2.28 -27.00
C PRO A 290 -5.62 -0.95 -26.30
N GLU A 291 -6.62 -0.23 -25.83
CA GLU A 291 -6.47 1.02 -25.08
C GLU A 291 -5.74 0.84 -23.75
N MET A 292 -5.99 -0.26 -23.02
CA MET A 292 -5.25 -0.59 -21.81
C MET A 292 -3.80 -1.00 -22.13
N VAL A 293 -3.60 -1.81 -23.17
CA VAL A 293 -2.24 -2.20 -23.62
C VAL A 293 -1.42 -0.96 -23.95
N LYS A 294 -2.00 -0.01 -24.69
CA LYS A 294 -1.36 1.27 -24.99
C LYS A 294 -1.09 2.08 -23.71
N GLY A 295 -2.09 2.23 -22.85
CA GLY A 295 -1.97 3.00 -21.59
C GLY A 295 -0.99 2.41 -20.58
N PHE A 296 -0.76 1.09 -20.63
CA PHE A 296 0.22 0.37 -19.82
C PHE A 296 1.46 -0.06 -20.59
N GLN A 297 1.79 0.63 -21.68
CA GLN A 297 3.06 0.52 -22.40
C GLN A 297 3.40 -0.93 -22.81
N GLY A 298 2.42 -1.66 -23.33
CA GLY A 298 2.60 -3.01 -23.83
C GLY A 298 2.20 -4.13 -22.86
N ALA A 299 1.99 -3.85 -21.57
CA ALA A 299 1.42 -4.87 -20.70
C ALA A 299 0.01 -5.26 -21.17
N ASP A 300 -0.26 -6.55 -21.31
CA ASP A 300 -1.51 -7.09 -21.87
C ASP A 300 -2.31 -7.96 -20.89
N ARG A 301 -1.77 -8.15 -19.68
CA ARG A 301 -2.38 -9.01 -18.65
C ARG A 301 -1.88 -8.70 -17.24
N TRP A 302 -2.58 -9.28 -16.27
CA TRP A 302 -2.10 -9.45 -14.91
C TRP A 302 -1.36 -10.78 -14.78
N LEU A 303 -0.19 -10.76 -14.14
CA LEU A 303 0.59 -11.94 -13.78
C LEU A 303 0.54 -12.16 -12.26
N PRO A 304 0.57 -13.41 -11.78
CA PRO A 304 0.71 -13.69 -10.36
C PRO A 304 2.06 -13.19 -9.84
N ILE A 305 2.12 -12.88 -8.54
CA ILE A 305 3.33 -12.45 -7.86
C ILE A 305 3.60 -13.30 -6.63
N ASP A 306 4.88 -13.40 -6.28
CA ASP A 306 5.40 -13.77 -4.97
C ASP A 306 5.92 -12.51 -4.28
N TYR A 307 5.19 -12.00 -3.29
CA TYR A 307 5.57 -10.75 -2.62
C TYR A 307 6.95 -10.83 -1.96
N LYS A 308 7.28 -11.97 -1.39
CA LYS A 308 8.56 -12.17 -0.71
C LYS A 308 9.75 -12.03 -1.67
N GLN A 309 9.61 -12.52 -2.88
CA GLN A 309 10.65 -12.46 -3.91
C GLN A 309 10.56 -11.16 -4.73
N ASP A 310 9.38 -10.87 -5.29
CA ASP A 310 9.21 -9.77 -6.25
C ASP A 310 9.36 -8.38 -5.63
N TRP A 311 9.08 -8.24 -4.30
CA TRP A 311 9.25 -6.98 -3.56
C TRP A 311 10.53 -6.90 -2.72
N GLU A 312 11.44 -7.88 -2.82
CA GLU A 312 12.69 -7.89 -2.06
C GLU A 312 13.49 -6.60 -2.24
N LEU A 313 13.70 -6.17 -3.49
CA LEU A 313 14.43 -4.93 -3.79
C LEU A 313 13.76 -3.69 -3.17
N ILE A 314 12.42 -3.63 -3.17
CA ILE A 314 11.68 -2.50 -2.57
C ILE A 314 11.89 -2.48 -1.05
N ARG A 315 11.86 -3.62 -0.39
CA ARG A 315 12.11 -3.72 1.06
C ARG A 315 13.55 -3.34 1.41
N HIS A 316 14.54 -3.78 0.64
CA HIS A 316 15.93 -3.38 0.82
C HIS A 316 16.11 -1.87 0.69
N VAL A 317 15.55 -1.25 -0.36
CA VAL A 317 15.58 0.20 -0.54
C VAL A 317 14.99 0.94 0.67
N ALA A 318 13.90 0.45 1.25
CA ALA A 318 13.30 1.06 2.42
C ALA A 318 14.18 0.90 3.68
N GLN A 319 14.73 -0.28 3.91
CA GLN A 319 15.64 -0.54 5.03
C GLN A 319 16.88 0.35 4.97
N ASP A 320 17.55 0.40 3.82
CA ASP A 320 18.76 1.20 3.63
C ASP A 320 18.50 2.70 3.71
N SER A 321 17.31 3.15 3.30
CA SER A 321 16.90 4.56 3.44
C SER A 321 16.54 4.96 4.88
N GLY A 322 16.57 4.02 5.83
CA GLY A 322 16.12 4.21 7.21
C GLY A 322 14.61 4.45 7.34
N GLN A 323 13.85 4.12 6.31
CA GLN A 323 12.39 4.30 6.25
C GLN A 323 11.70 2.94 6.09
N ALA A 324 11.79 2.11 7.13
CA ALA A 324 11.06 0.84 7.18
C ALA A 324 9.54 1.08 6.97
N PHE A 325 8.88 0.13 6.32
CA PHE A 325 7.42 0.17 6.07
C PHE A 325 6.64 -0.15 7.36
N THR A 326 6.88 0.62 8.43
CA THR A 326 6.25 0.44 9.73
C THR A 326 5.05 1.38 9.92
N ARG A 327 4.20 1.07 10.90
CA ARG A 327 3.10 1.96 11.30
C ARG A 327 3.58 3.35 11.67
N VAL A 328 4.67 3.45 12.44
CA VAL A 328 5.24 4.74 12.85
C VAL A 328 5.70 5.56 11.63
N ALA A 329 6.38 4.91 10.67
CA ALA A 329 6.76 5.55 9.44
C ALA A 329 5.53 6.01 8.64
N PHE A 330 4.51 5.16 8.53
CA PHE A 330 3.27 5.49 7.83
C PHE A 330 2.55 6.71 8.42
N GLU A 331 2.36 6.77 9.74
CA GLU A 331 1.70 7.93 10.39
C GLU A 331 2.49 9.22 10.20
N ARG A 332 3.82 9.15 10.24
CA ARG A 332 4.68 10.30 9.94
C ARG A 332 4.51 10.78 8.50
N GLU A 333 4.43 9.85 7.55
CA GLU A 333 4.23 10.15 6.14
C GLU A 333 2.85 10.76 5.86
N LYS A 334 1.81 10.20 6.48
CA LYS A 334 0.44 10.72 6.43
C LYS A 334 0.38 12.16 6.93
N ALA A 335 0.97 12.45 8.10
CA ALA A 335 1.00 13.81 8.64
C ALA A 335 1.74 14.80 7.73
N ARG A 336 2.81 14.38 7.06
CA ARG A 336 3.53 15.22 6.08
C ARG A 336 2.69 15.50 4.84
N ALA A 337 1.99 14.49 4.32
CA ALA A 337 1.10 14.65 3.16
C ALA A 337 -0.07 15.61 3.48
N GLU A 338 -0.68 15.48 4.66
CA GLU A 338 -1.74 16.37 5.12
C GLU A 338 -1.25 17.82 5.31
N ALA A 339 -0.04 18.01 5.84
CA ALA A 339 0.56 19.34 5.98
C ALA A 339 0.89 19.99 4.62
N ALA A 340 1.27 19.20 3.63
CA ALA A 340 1.52 19.68 2.27
C ALA A 340 0.23 20.08 1.54
N ALA A 341 -0.87 19.36 1.77
CA ALA A 341 -2.18 19.65 1.15
C ALA A 341 -2.85 20.93 1.69
N LYS A 342 -2.39 21.44 2.84
CA LYS A 342 -2.90 22.68 3.47
C LYS A 342 -2.16 23.95 3.02
N LYS A 343 -1.12 23.82 2.23
CA LYS A 343 -0.32 24.92 1.66
C LYS A 343 -0.68 25.17 0.21
#